data_2aa373da951b53041e9a1d64e7551495
#
_entry.id   2aa373da951b53041e9a1d64e7551495
#
_cell.length_a   1.000
_cell.length_b   1.000
_cell.length_c   1.000
_cell.angle_alpha   90.00
_cell.angle_beta   90.00
_cell.angle_gamma   90.00
#
_symmetry.space_group_name_H-M   'P 1'
#
loop_
_entity.id
_entity.type
_entity.pdbx_description
1 polymer ?
#
loop_
_entity_poly.entity_id
_entity_poly.type
_entity_poly.pdbx_seq_one_letter_code
_entity_poly.pdbx_strand_id
1 'polypeptide(L)'
;MAESPSTYATPETIEEQGTGTGEGLEARVVVYNCNCHTYEQVIQLFCAAIPDMTPGKAFELAWKIDHQGSAVVFEGDQATAERIAKHLASGGLRVAVQ
;
A
#
# COMPACT_ATOMS: atom_id res chain seq x y z
N MET A 1 6.16 -7.24 -15.72
CA MET A 1 6.04 -7.39 -15.42
C MET A 1 5.91 -7.35 -15.05
N ALA A 2 5.74 -6.98 -15.03
CA ALA A 2 5.58 -6.85 -14.67
C ALA A 2 5.11 -6.62 -14.36
N GLU A 3 4.84 -6.24 -14.42
CA GLU A 3 4.43 -6.11 -14.18
C GLU A 3 3.78 -6.09 -13.85
N SER A 4 3.57 -5.96 -13.93
CA SER A 4 2.85 -5.95 -13.58
C SER A 4 2.13 -5.85 -13.23
N PRO A 5 1.82 -5.76 -13.28
CA PRO A 5 1.04 -5.58 -12.85
C PRO A 5 0.30 -5.61 -12.52
N SER A 6 0.10 -5.50 -12.32
CA SER A 6 -0.58 -5.66 -11.92
C SER A 6 -1.23 -5.88 -11.50
N THR A 7 -1.50 -5.65 -11.50
CA THR A 7 -2.03 -5.97 -11.05
C THR A 7 -2.66 -6.37 -10.64
N TYR A 8 -2.90 -6.18 -10.50
CA TYR A 8 -3.37 -6.67 -9.93
C TYR A 8 -3.63 -7.38 -9.65
N ALA A 9 -3.66 -7.16 -9.59
CA ALA A 9 -3.83 -7.84 -9.17
C ALA A 9 -3.79 -8.59 -8.79
N THR A 10 -3.72 -8.51 -8.67
CA THR A 10 -3.57 -9.24 -8.19
C THR A 10 -3.51 -9.92 -7.69
N PRO A 11 -3.56 -9.98 -7.62
CA PRO A 11 -3.43 -10.64 -6.97
C PRO A 11 -3.31 -11.31 -6.52
N GLU A 12 -3.26 -11.18 -6.57
CA GLU A 12 -3.02 -11.78 -6.13
C GLU A 12 -2.76 -12.33 -5.46
N THR A 13 -2.74 -12.09 -5.37
CA THR A 13 -2.38 -12.57 -4.79
C THR A 13 -2.35 -13.13 -4.10
N ILE A 14 -2.46 -13.15 -3.84
CA ILE A 14 -2.21 -13.56 -3.13
C ILE A 14 -2.31 -14.44 -2.75
N GLU A 15 -2.52 -14.40 -2.85
CA GLU A 15 -2.51 -15.13 -2.37
C GLU A 15 -2.16 -15.87 -1.81
N GLU A 16 -1.94 -15.66 -1.94
CA GLU A 16 -1.50 -16.19 -1.30
C GLU A 16 -1.31 -16.55 -0.52
N GLN A 17 -1.33 -16.24 -0.52
CA GLN A 17 -1.04 -16.41 0.32
C GLN A 17 -1.09 -16.76 1.17
N GLY A 18 -1.28 -16.64 1.23
CA GLY A 18 -1.35 -16.78 2.16
C GLY A 18 -1.32 -17.21 2.83
N THR A 19 -1.56 -17.33 2.94
CA THR A 19 -1.56 -17.57 3.63
C THR A 19 -1.40 -18.01 4.48
N GLY A 20 -1.42 -18.14 4.46
CA GLY A 20 -1.42 -18.35 5.20
C GLY A 20 -1.12 -18.69 6.13
N THR A 21 -0.80 -18.78 6.51
CA THR A 21 -0.70 -19.13 7.53
C THR A 21 -0.67 -18.72 8.60
N GLY A 22 -0.93 -18.50 8.69
CA GLY A 22 -1.21 -18.22 9.68
C GLY A 22 -1.21 -17.42 10.68
N GLU A 23 -1.18 -17.85 11.58
CA GLU A 23 -1.25 -17.22 12.76
C GLU A 23 -0.33 -16.10 12.86
N GLY A 24 -0.68 -15.05 13.42
CA GLY A 24 0.11 -13.90 13.62
C GLY A 24 0.69 -13.40 12.34
N LEU A 25 -0.02 -13.64 11.30
CA LEU A 25 0.48 -13.34 10.01
C LEU A 25 0.60 -11.89 9.81
N GLU A 26 1.74 -11.51 9.34
CA GLU A 26 1.95 -10.15 8.95
C GLU A 26 1.56 -9.96 7.52
N ALA A 27 0.94 -8.81 7.28
CA ALA A 27 0.59 -8.41 5.94
C ALA A 27 1.27 -7.10 5.64
N ARG A 28 1.48 -6.82 4.36
CA ARG A 28 2.08 -5.58 3.91
C ARG A 28 1.15 -4.87 2.99
N VAL A 29 1.07 -3.56 3.16
CA VAL A 29 0.33 -2.71 2.25
C VAL A 29 1.33 -2.10 1.30
N VAL A 30 1.17 -2.36 0.01
CA VAL A 30 2.06 -1.85 -1.03
C VAL A 30 1.28 -0.87 -1.88
N VAL A 31 1.85 0.31 -2.09
CA VAL A 31 1.25 1.34 -2.93
C VAL A 31 2.07 1.46 -4.19
N TYR A 32 1.39 1.46 -5.33
CA TYR A 32 2.01 1.55 -6.64
C TYR A 32 1.85 2.95 -7.20
N ASN A 33 2.79 3.32 -8.05
CA ASN A 33 2.78 4.64 -8.64
C ASN A 33 1.55 4.87 -9.50
N CYS A 34 0.99 6.08 -9.37
CA CYS A 34 -0.10 6.52 -10.21
C CYS A 34 0.08 8.02 -10.39
N ASN A 35 0.10 8.47 -11.64
CA ASN A 35 0.27 9.89 -11.92
C ASN A 35 -1.00 10.68 -11.70
N CYS A 36 -1.89 10.16 -10.88
CA CYS A 36 -3.21 10.73 -10.68
C CYS A 36 -3.32 11.54 -9.40
N HIS A 37 -2.24 11.63 -8.64
CA HIS A 37 -2.26 12.36 -7.36
C HIS A 37 -1.01 13.20 -7.22
N THR A 38 -1.15 14.32 -6.49
CA THR A 38 0.00 15.12 -6.10
C THR A 38 0.62 14.51 -4.85
N TYR A 39 1.85 14.89 -4.57
CA TYR A 39 2.51 14.49 -3.32
C TYR A 39 1.67 14.88 -2.12
N GLU A 40 1.09 16.07 -2.16
CA GLU A 40 0.30 16.57 -1.06
C GLU A 40 -0.91 15.68 -0.80
N GLN A 41 -1.58 15.26 -1.86
CA GLN A 41 -2.73 14.36 -1.73
C GLN A 41 -2.33 13.02 -1.14
N VAL A 42 -1.21 12.46 -1.60
CA VAL A 42 -0.73 11.19 -1.10
C VAL A 42 -0.34 11.29 0.36
N ILE A 43 0.35 12.37 0.73
CA ILE A 43 0.74 12.60 2.11
C ILE A 43 -0.48 12.66 3.02
N GLN A 44 -1.51 13.37 2.59
CA GLN A 44 -2.73 13.47 3.38
C GLN A 44 -3.41 12.12 3.54
N LEU A 45 -3.47 11.34 2.47
CA LEU A 45 -4.06 10.01 2.55
C LEU A 45 -3.28 9.09 3.47
N PHE A 46 -1.97 9.12 3.38
CA PHE A 46 -1.14 8.27 4.24
C PHE A 46 -1.33 8.65 5.70
N CYS A 47 -1.33 9.94 6.01
CA CYS A 47 -1.49 10.39 7.40
C CYS A 47 -2.87 10.07 7.94
N ALA A 48 -3.88 10.07 7.09
CA ALA A 48 -5.25 9.76 7.50
C ALA A 48 -5.46 8.26 7.70
N ALA A 49 -4.81 7.43 6.88
CA ALA A 49 -5.10 6.00 6.85
C ALA A 49 -4.14 5.16 7.69
N ILE A 50 -2.89 5.59 7.82
CA ILE A 50 -1.84 4.76 8.40
C ILE A 50 -1.50 5.25 9.80
N PRO A 51 -1.57 4.36 10.82
CA PRO A 51 -1.24 4.76 12.19
C PRO A 51 0.21 5.19 12.29
N ASP A 52 0.45 6.20 13.09
CA ASP A 52 1.80 6.70 13.39
C ASP A 52 2.53 7.28 12.19
N MET A 53 1.81 7.55 11.12
CA MET A 53 2.41 8.16 9.95
C MET A 53 2.60 9.64 10.18
N THR A 54 3.77 10.15 9.79
CA THR A 54 4.07 11.59 9.86
C THR A 54 4.17 12.14 8.44
N PRO A 55 3.99 13.46 8.28
CA PRO A 55 4.14 14.05 6.95
C PRO A 55 5.51 13.82 6.33
N GLY A 56 6.58 13.87 7.14
CA GLY A 56 7.93 13.63 6.64
C GLY A 56 8.10 12.22 6.12
N LYS A 57 7.62 11.25 6.89
CA LYS A 57 7.70 9.86 6.48
C LYS A 57 6.82 9.61 5.26
N ALA A 58 5.63 10.20 5.25
CA ALA A 58 4.73 10.08 4.12
C ALA A 58 5.35 10.64 2.85
N PHE A 59 6.06 11.77 2.97
CA PHE A 59 6.75 12.34 1.83
C PHE A 59 7.81 11.38 1.29
N GLU A 60 8.60 10.78 2.17
CA GLU A 60 9.64 9.85 1.75
C GLU A 60 9.04 8.66 1.00
N LEU A 61 7.92 8.15 1.51
CA LEU A 61 7.26 7.03 0.84
C LEU A 61 6.68 7.45 -0.49
N ALA A 62 6.09 8.64 -0.57
CA ALA A 62 5.56 9.15 -1.82
C ALA A 62 6.67 9.33 -2.85
N TRP A 63 7.82 9.82 -2.41
CA TRP A 63 8.98 9.99 -3.28
C TRP A 63 9.46 8.63 -3.82
N LYS A 64 9.52 7.66 -2.92
CA LYS A 64 9.94 6.31 -3.30
C LYS A 64 8.99 5.69 -4.33
N ILE A 65 7.69 5.85 -4.11
CA ILE A 65 6.70 5.35 -5.04
C ILE A 65 6.85 6.01 -6.40
N ASP A 66 7.05 7.33 -6.39
CA ASP A 66 7.19 8.10 -7.62
C ASP A 66 8.43 7.70 -8.41
N HIS A 67 9.53 7.44 -7.72
CA HIS A 67 10.82 7.17 -8.38
C HIS A 67 11.10 5.70 -8.58
N GLN A 68 10.57 4.83 -7.74
CA GLN A 68 10.86 3.40 -7.81
C GLN A 68 9.65 2.56 -8.23
N GLY A 69 8.49 3.17 -8.34
CA GLY A 69 7.29 2.49 -8.82
C GLY A 69 6.39 1.96 -7.75
N SER A 70 6.89 1.68 -6.57
CA SER A 70 6.06 1.18 -5.47
C SER A 70 6.84 1.26 -4.16
N ALA A 71 6.11 1.15 -3.06
CA ALA A 71 6.73 1.08 -1.74
C ALA A 71 5.77 0.40 -0.77
N VAL A 72 6.36 -0.26 0.23
CA VAL A 72 5.58 -0.80 1.34
C VAL A 72 5.34 0.33 2.32
N VAL A 73 4.07 0.61 2.59
CA VAL A 73 3.72 1.74 3.46
C VAL A 73 3.27 1.29 4.84
N PHE A 74 3.00 0.02 5.02
CA PHE A 74 2.57 -0.52 6.32
C PHE A 74 2.87 -2.01 6.38
N GLU A 75 3.30 -2.46 7.55
CA GLU A 75 3.44 -3.88 7.85
C GLU A 75 2.80 -4.14 9.20
N GLY A 76 1.98 -5.15 9.27
CA GLY A 76 1.32 -5.47 10.51
C GLY A 76 0.29 -6.55 10.30
N ASP A 77 -0.71 -6.60 11.18
CA ASP A 77 -1.71 -7.65 11.09
C ASP A 77 -2.60 -7.47 9.86
N GLN A 78 -3.14 -8.58 9.42
CA GLN A 78 -3.92 -8.64 8.20
C GLN A 78 -5.14 -7.70 8.24
N ALA A 79 -5.86 -7.70 9.34
CA ALA A 79 -7.07 -6.89 9.44
C ALA A 79 -6.77 -5.39 9.31
N THR A 80 -5.71 -4.94 9.98
CA THR A 80 -5.32 -3.55 9.90
C THR A 80 -4.83 -3.20 8.51
N ALA A 81 -4.03 -4.10 7.91
CA ALA A 81 -3.52 -3.88 6.57
C ALA A 81 -4.65 -3.74 5.56
N GLU A 82 -5.66 -4.60 5.67
CA GLU A 82 -6.79 -4.53 4.76
C GLU A 82 -7.58 -3.24 4.93
N ARG A 83 -7.74 -2.78 6.15
CA ARG A 83 -8.45 -1.53 6.41
C ARG A 83 -7.71 -0.35 5.83
N ILE A 84 -6.39 -0.33 6.01
CA ILE A 84 -5.56 0.73 5.45
C ILE A 84 -5.63 0.72 3.93
N ALA A 85 -5.49 -0.46 3.33
CA ALA A 85 -5.53 -0.60 1.88
C ALA A 85 -6.85 -0.12 1.33
N LYS A 86 -7.95 -0.45 2.00
CA LYS A 86 -9.26 -0.04 1.57
C LYS A 86 -9.41 1.48 1.62
N HIS A 87 -8.91 2.09 2.69
CA HIS A 87 -8.95 3.53 2.83
C HIS A 87 -8.14 4.21 1.71
N LEU A 88 -6.93 3.72 1.47
CA LEU A 88 -6.09 4.30 0.43
C LEU A 88 -6.69 4.10 -0.96
N ALA A 89 -7.27 2.93 -1.20
CA ALA A 89 -7.90 2.66 -2.48
C ALA A 89 -9.12 3.56 -2.69
N SER A 90 -9.85 3.85 -1.61
CA SER A 90 -11.00 4.76 -1.72
C SER A 90 -10.57 6.18 -2.08
N GLY A 91 -9.32 6.52 -1.80
CA GLY A 91 -8.75 7.79 -2.21
C GLY A 91 -8.17 7.76 -3.62
N GLY A 92 -8.29 6.64 -4.32
CA GLY A 92 -7.85 6.54 -5.70
C GLY A 92 -6.45 5.99 -5.89
N LEU A 93 -5.80 5.53 -4.83
CA LEU A 93 -4.46 4.97 -4.95
C LEU A 93 -4.51 3.52 -5.38
N ARG A 94 -3.44 3.07 -6.02
CA ARG A 94 -3.28 1.68 -6.39
C ARG A 94 -2.60 0.96 -5.25
N VAL A 95 -3.29 0.02 -4.63
CA VAL A 95 -2.77 -0.66 -3.45
C VAL A 95 -2.96 -2.16 -3.56
N ALA A 96 -2.07 -2.87 -2.89
CA ALA A 96 -2.21 -4.31 -2.73
C ALA A 96 -1.84 -4.68 -1.30
N VAL A 97 -2.42 -5.76 -0.81
CA VAL A 97 -2.05 -6.34 0.48
C VAL A 97 -1.32 -7.64 0.18
N GLN A 98 -0.13 -7.77 0.71
CA GLN A 98 0.70 -8.94 0.44
C GLN A 98 1.07 -9.70 1.70
#